data_a15a91f4e2ea8bd64af929db3b438690
#
_entry.id   a15a91f4e2ea8bd64af929db3b438690
#
_cell.length_a   1.000
_cell.length_b   1.000
_cell.length_c   1.000
_cell.angle_alpha   90.00
_cell.angle_beta   90.00
_cell.angle_gamma   90.00
#
_symmetry.space_group_name_H-M   'P 1'
#
loop_
_entity.id
_entity.type
_entity.pdbx_description
1 polymer ?
#
loop_
_entity_poly.entity_id
_entity_poly.type
_entity_poly.pdbx_seq_one_letter_code
_entity_poly.pdbx_strand_id
1 'polypeptide(L)'
;KENNIKTLVAFNYRKTPAVQLAKKYIEEGAIGEILDFRGTYLQDWSADPESPLSWRFQKNICGSGALGDIGTHVVDMLRFLVGDFKKVNARTATYIPERPVQSGLTDSLGNARLNKDTPRKAVDVDDQCMFMIECENGAFGSIEATRNAWGRNNYITFEIHGTLGSLYFNYERRDELQVCFASDPDDRRGFRTIYTGPNHPYGNGLWPIPALGIGYTETKIVECYDFFNAIANDTPVSYTHLTL
;
A
#
# COMPACT_ATOMS: atom_id res chain seq x y z
N LYS A 1 -5.11 -22.28 -13.11
CA LYS A 1 -4.65 -23.58 -12.55
C LYS A 1 -4.63 -24.68 -13.62
N GLU A 2 -5.59 -24.71 -14.55
CA GLU A 2 -5.68 -25.76 -15.59
C GLU A 2 -4.47 -25.77 -16.56
N ASN A 3 -3.82 -24.65 -16.80
CA ASN A 3 -2.73 -24.53 -17.77
C ASN A 3 -1.34 -24.37 -17.14
N ASN A 4 -1.19 -24.56 -15.83
CA ASN A 4 0.07 -24.35 -15.09
C ASN A 4 0.75 -22.99 -15.34
N ILE A 5 -0.03 -21.95 -15.59
CA ILE A 5 0.47 -20.61 -15.85
C ILE A 5 0.75 -19.91 -14.52
N LYS A 6 1.94 -19.33 -14.39
CA LYS A 6 2.28 -18.46 -13.26
C LYS A 6 1.68 -17.08 -13.48
N THR A 7 1.03 -16.56 -12.45
CA THR A 7 0.43 -15.21 -12.43
C THR A 7 0.89 -14.45 -11.20
N LEU A 8 1.01 -13.16 -11.30
CA LEU A 8 1.40 -12.28 -10.19
C LEU A 8 0.49 -11.05 -10.17
N VAL A 9 0.00 -10.69 -8.99
CA VAL A 9 -0.61 -9.38 -8.75
C VAL A 9 0.48 -8.39 -8.35
N ALA A 10 0.51 -7.24 -9.01
CA ALA A 10 1.59 -6.25 -8.89
C ALA A 10 1.46 -5.38 -7.63
N PHE A 11 1.78 -5.96 -6.46
CA PHE A 11 1.88 -5.24 -5.19
C PHE A 11 3.32 -4.77 -4.93
N ASN A 12 3.79 -3.85 -5.76
CA ASN A 12 5.18 -3.41 -5.77
C ASN A 12 5.66 -2.71 -4.48
N TYR A 13 4.75 -2.18 -3.65
CA TYR A 13 5.13 -1.55 -2.37
C TYR A 13 5.83 -2.52 -1.42
N ARG A 14 5.54 -3.83 -1.49
CA ARG A 14 6.30 -4.88 -0.79
C ARG A 14 7.79 -4.86 -1.15
N LYS A 15 8.14 -4.40 -2.36
CA LYS A 15 9.51 -4.40 -2.89
C LYS A 15 10.33 -3.20 -2.43
N THR A 16 9.74 -2.32 -1.61
CA THR A 16 10.47 -1.22 -0.97
C THR A 16 11.43 -1.78 0.08
N PRO A 17 12.72 -1.46 0.05
CA PRO A 17 13.70 -1.99 1.00
C PRO A 17 13.35 -1.79 2.46
N ALA A 18 12.77 -0.65 2.84
CA ALA A 18 12.31 -0.39 4.21
C ALA A 18 11.18 -1.34 4.63
N VAL A 19 10.26 -1.69 3.71
CA VAL A 19 9.20 -2.68 3.96
C VAL A 19 9.79 -4.08 4.13
N GLN A 20 10.76 -4.44 3.31
CA GLN A 20 11.47 -5.72 3.43
C GLN A 20 12.30 -5.80 4.72
N LEU A 21 12.88 -4.69 5.14
CA LEU A 21 13.59 -4.62 6.43
C LEU A 21 12.61 -4.79 7.60
N ALA A 22 11.42 -4.17 7.53
CA ALA A 22 10.37 -4.39 8.52
C ALA A 22 9.97 -5.86 8.59
N LYS A 23 9.76 -6.51 7.43
CA LYS A 23 9.47 -7.95 7.35
C LYS A 23 10.57 -8.79 7.99
N LYS A 24 11.83 -8.49 7.69
CA LYS A 24 12.98 -9.16 8.29
C LYS A 24 12.98 -9.05 9.83
N TYR A 25 12.76 -7.86 10.38
CA TYR A 25 12.69 -7.68 11.84
C TYR A 25 11.54 -8.46 12.49
N ILE A 26 10.39 -8.56 11.80
CA ILE A 26 9.26 -9.37 12.27
C ILE A 26 9.63 -10.86 12.28
N GLU A 27 10.22 -11.36 11.20
CA GLU A 27 10.62 -12.77 11.07
C GLU A 27 11.73 -13.18 12.04
N GLU A 28 12.64 -12.25 12.35
CA GLU A 28 13.69 -12.45 13.37
C GLU A 28 13.15 -12.33 14.80
N GLY A 29 11.87 -11.99 15.00
CA GLY A 29 11.26 -11.80 16.32
C GLY A 29 11.72 -10.53 17.04
N ALA A 30 12.32 -9.57 16.34
CA ALA A 30 12.90 -8.38 16.94
C ALA A 30 11.89 -7.47 17.66
N ILE A 31 10.61 -7.53 17.25
CA ILE A 31 9.52 -6.81 17.91
C ILE A 31 8.60 -7.72 18.73
N GLY A 32 8.93 -9.03 18.84
CA GLY A 32 8.12 -10.01 19.56
C GLY A 32 6.82 -10.37 18.84
N GLU A 33 5.80 -10.77 19.62
CA GLU A 33 4.45 -11.04 19.10
C GLU A 33 3.78 -9.74 18.68
N ILE A 34 3.16 -9.73 17.49
CA ILE A 34 2.47 -8.55 16.98
C ILE A 34 1.15 -8.38 17.72
N LEU A 35 0.92 -7.20 18.27
CA LEU A 35 -0.28 -6.81 19.00
C LEU A 35 -1.27 -6.07 18.11
N ASP A 36 -0.78 -5.05 17.36
CA ASP A 36 -1.62 -4.29 16.46
C ASP A 36 -0.91 -3.85 15.16
N PHE A 37 -1.73 -3.53 14.15
CA PHE A 37 -1.34 -2.95 12.88
C PHE A 37 -2.26 -1.79 12.54
N ARG A 38 -1.69 -0.65 12.18
CA ARG A 38 -2.42 0.50 11.64
C ARG A 38 -1.86 0.83 10.27
N GLY A 39 -2.72 0.80 9.26
CA GLY A 39 -2.32 1.09 7.89
C GLY A 39 -3.20 2.14 7.24
N THR A 40 -2.58 3.03 6.47
CA THR A 40 -3.33 4.03 5.69
C THR A 40 -2.80 4.13 4.27
N TYR A 41 -3.69 4.45 3.33
CA TYR A 41 -3.30 4.91 2.01
C TYR A 41 -4.14 6.11 1.59
N LEU A 42 -3.51 7.28 1.59
CA LEU A 42 -4.17 8.54 1.30
C LEU A 42 -3.57 9.17 0.04
N GLN A 43 -4.45 9.64 -0.83
CA GLN A 43 -4.13 10.39 -2.04
C GLN A 43 -5.11 11.55 -2.21
N ASP A 44 -4.78 12.55 -3.02
CA ASP A 44 -5.63 13.72 -3.27
C ASP A 44 -6.09 13.88 -4.73
N TRP A 45 -5.69 13.00 -5.62
CA TRP A 45 -5.95 13.16 -7.05
C TRP A 45 -7.44 13.20 -7.44
N SER A 46 -8.33 12.71 -6.59
CA SER A 46 -9.77 12.78 -6.82
C SER A 46 -10.52 13.73 -5.87
N ALA A 47 -9.80 14.52 -5.08
CA ALA A 47 -10.37 15.41 -4.08
C ALA A 47 -11.13 16.61 -4.68
N ASP A 48 -10.77 17.04 -5.89
CA ASP A 48 -11.50 18.09 -6.60
C ASP A 48 -12.79 17.54 -7.22
N PRO A 49 -13.99 18.03 -6.82
CA PRO A 49 -15.26 17.60 -7.40
C PRO A 49 -15.42 17.94 -8.90
N GLU A 50 -14.58 18.86 -9.41
CA GLU A 50 -14.56 19.21 -10.83
C GLU A 50 -13.63 18.31 -11.66
N SER A 51 -12.90 17.39 -11.02
CA SER A 51 -12.14 16.35 -11.74
C SER A 51 -13.08 15.47 -12.56
N PRO A 52 -12.74 15.16 -13.84
CA PRO A 52 -13.64 14.45 -14.74
C PRO A 52 -13.97 13.04 -14.27
N LEU A 53 -15.19 12.58 -14.64
CA LEU A 53 -15.59 11.21 -14.44
C LEU A 53 -14.74 10.27 -15.31
N SER A 54 -13.82 9.56 -14.68
CA SER A 54 -13.05 8.48 -15.31
C SER A 54 -13.70 7.11 -15.06
N TRP A 55 -13.15 6.06 -15.67
CA TRP A 55 -13.58 4.68 -15.45
C TRP A 55 -13.46 4.25 -13.97
N ARG A 56 -12.54 4.88 -13.19
CA ARG A 56 -12.32 4.62 -11.77
C ARG A 56 -13.46 5.03 -10.85
N PHE A 57 -14.47 5.73 -11.39
CA PHE A 57 -15.64 6.16 -10.65
C PHE A 57 -16.93 5.41 -11.06
N GLN A 58 -16.78 4.37 -11.89
CA GLN A 58 -17.90 3.60 -12.47
C GLN A 58 -17.80 2.13 -12.02
N LYS A 59 -18.67 1.70 -11.12
CA LYS A 59 -18.64 0.39 -10.47
C LYS A 59 -18.66 -0.78 -11.45
N ASN A 60 -19.42 -0.65 -12.54
CA ASN A 60 -19.52 -1.67 -13.58
C ASN A 60 -18.18 -1.91 -14.33
N ILE A 61 -17.21 -1.00 -14.20
CA ILE A 61 -15.90 -1.10 -14.83
C ILE A 61 -14.83 -1.44 -13.82
N CYS A 62 -14.77 -0.71 -12.69
CA CYS A 62 -13.68 -0.85 -11.71
C CYS A 62 -14.05 -1.71 -10.49
N GLY A 63 -15.30 -2.07 -10.29
CA GLY A 63 -15.78 -2.88 -9.17
C GLY A 63 -15.96 -2.12 -7.86
N SER A 64 -14.98 -1.35 -7.42
CA SER A 64 -15.02 -0.50 -6.22
C SER A 64 -14.15 0.74 -6.41
N GLY A 65 -14.26 1.70 -5.50
CA GLY A 65 -13.51 2.96 -5.54
C GLY A 65 -12.17 2.88 -4.81
N ALA A 66 -12.00 3.69 -3.76
CA ALA A 66 -10.77 3.74 -2.97
C ALA A 66 -10.39 2.38 -2.37
N LEU A 67 -11.38 1.55 -2.00
CA LEU A 67 -11.16 0.21 -1.48
C LEU A 67 -10.37 -0.66 -2.47
N GLY A 68 -10.83 -0.76 -3.71
CA GLY A 68 -10.20 -1.62 -4.73
C GLY A 68 -8.96 -1.00 -5.35
N ASP A 69 -8.94 0.33 -5.54
CA ASP A 69 -7.83 1.03 -6.19
C ASP A 69 -6.60 1.10 -5.29
N ILE A 70 -6.74 1.60 -4.06
CA ILE A 70 -5.62 1.84 -3.15
C ILE A 70 -5.71 1.06 -1.83
N GLY A 71 -6.90 0.77 -1.32
CA GLY A 71 -7.08 0.01 -0.08
C GLY A 71 -6.49 -1.39 -0.16
N THR A 72 -6.54 -2.03 -1.33
CA THR A 72 -5.93 -3.35 -1.59
C THR A 72 -4.43 -3.38 -1.31
N HIS A 73 -3.70 -2.28 -1.54
CA HIS A 73 -2.27 -2.20 -1.23
C HIS A 73 -1.99 -2.24 0.27
N VAL A 74 -2.85 -1.63 1.10
CA VAL A 74 -2.70 -1.68 2.56
C VAL A 74 -3.11 -3.05 3.10
N VAL A 75 -4.16 -3.66 2.54
CA VAL A 75 -4.54 -5.05 2.85
C VAL A 75 -3.40 -6.01 2.52
N ASP A 76 -2.78 -5.83 1.36
CA ASP A 76 -1.60 -6.60 0.96
C ASP A 76 -0.44 -6.43 1.93
N MET A 77 -0.19 -5.18 2.36
CA MET A 77 0.87 -4.86 3.32
C MET A 77 0.63 -5.53 4.67
N LEU A 78 -0.61 -5.50 5.19
CA LEU A 78 -1.00 -6.20 6.41
C LEU A 78 -0.75 -7.71 6.27
N ARG A 79 -1.26 -8.33 5.19
CA ARG A 79 -1.08 -9.77 4.97
C ARG A 79 0.39 -10.16 4.83
N PHE A 80 1.18 -9.30 4.21
CA PHE A 80 2.62 -9.55 4.04
C PHE A 80 3.38 -9.47 5.37
N LEU A 81 3.08 -8.48 6.21
CA LEU A 81 3.83 -8.21 7.44
C LEU A 81 3.29 -8.97 8.65
N VAL A 82 1.97 -9.06 8.79
CA VAL A 82 1.30 -9.58 9.98
C VAL A 82 0.70 -10.96 9.76
N GLY A 83 0.04 -11.18 8.62
CA GLY A 83 -0.64 -12.43 8.30
C GLY A 83 -2.09 -12.22 7.88
N ASP A 84 -2.83 -13.32 7.74
CA ASP A 84 -4.22 -13.30 7.30
C ASP A 84 -5.16 -12.80 8.40
N PHE A 85 -6.27 -12.22 7.98
CA PHE A 85 -7.29 -11.71 8.88
C PHE A 85 -8.48 -12.67 8.97
N LYS A 86 -9.05 -12.76 10.17
CA LYS A 86 -10.14 -13.64 10.57
C LYS A 86 -11.48 -12.95 10.51
N LYS A 87 -11.53 -11.67 10.93
CA LYS A 87 -12.74 -10.87 10.96
C LYS A 87 -12.48 -9.46 10.47
N VAL A 88 -13.48 -8.88 9.82
CA VAL A 88 -13.46 -7.50 9.34
C VAL A 88 -14.79 -6.82 9.68
N ASN A 89 -14.71 -5.57 10.15
CA ASN A 89 -15.82 -4.65 10.26
C ASN A 89 -15.48 -3.39 9.47
N ALA A 90 -16.24 -3.09 8.42
CA ALA A 90 -15.90 -2.07 7.44
C ALA A 90 -17.03 -1.07 7.20
N ARG A 91 -16.64 0.15 6.83
CA ARG A 91 -17.53 1.18 6.31
C ARG A 91 -16.89 1.85 5.10
N THR A 92 -17.72 2.14 4.11
CA THR A 92 -17.34 2.96 2.94
C THR A 92 -18.18 4.24 2.90
N ALA A 93 -17.67 5.27 2.23
CA ALA A 93 -18.39 6.52 2.00
C ALA A 93 -18.09 7.06 0.61
N THR A 94 -19.10 7.69 -0.01
CA THR A 94 -18.98 8.44 -1.25
C THR A 94 -19.29 9.90 -0.94
N TYR A 95 -18.29 10.78 -1.06
CA TYR A 95 -18.43 12.21 -0.73
C TYR A 95 -18.76 13.07 -1.95
N ILE A 96 -18.28 12.64 -3.14
CA ILE A 96 -18.50 13.33 -4.40
C ILE A 96 -19.45 12.47 -5.25
N PRO A 97 -20.78 12.68 -5.13
CA PRO A 97 -21.77 11.78 -5.71
C PRO A 97 -21.91 11.90 -7.23
N GLU A 98 -21.36 12.94 -7.85
CA GLU A 98 -21.39 13.15 -9.28
C GLU A 98 -20.15 13.92 -9.78
N ARG A 99 -19.72 13.62 -11.00
CA ARG A 99 -18.59 14.28 -11.65
C ARG A 99 -18.93 14.68 -13.08
N PRO A 100 -18.27 15.76 -13.58
CA PRO A 100 -18.45 16.19 -14.96
C PRO A 100 -17.97 15.13 -15.95
N VAL A 101 -18.72 14.92 -17.00
CA VAL A 101 -18.40 13.99 -18.09
C VAL A 101 -17.69 14.73 -19.19
N GLN A 102 -16.44 14.37 -19.45
CA GLN A 102 -15.71 14.95 -20.56
C GLN A 102 -16.06 14.27 -21.89
N SER A 103 -16.29 15.06 -22.92
CA SER A 103 -16.35 14.61 -24.30
C SER A 103 -14.93 14.62 -24.88
N GLY A 104 -14.28 13.46 -24.97
CA GLY A 104 -12.94 13.33 -25.54
C GLY A 104 -12.01 12.41 -24.73
N LEU A 105 -10.82 12.12 -25.27
CA LEU A 105 -9.80 11.32 -24.59
C LEU A 105 -9.24 12.10 -23.39
N THR A 106 -9.50 11.62 -22.20
CA THR A 106 -8.83 12.07 -20.98
C THR A 106 -7.62 11.20 -20.70
N ASP A 107 -6.57 11.80 -20.12
CA ASP A 107 -5.55 10.98 -19.48
C ASP A 107 -6.16 10.24 -18.25
N SER A 108 -5.46 9.22 -17.77
CA SER A 108 -5.92 8.40 -16.66
C SER A 108 -6.05 9.16 -15.33
N LEU A 109 -5.60 10.40 -15.28
CA LEU A 109 -5.55 11.26 -14.09
C LEU A 109 -6.53 12.44 -14.15
N GLY A 110 -7.19 12.68 -15.31
CA GLY A 110 -8.26 13.67 -15.39
C GLY A 110 -7.83 15.14 -15.42
N ASN A 111 -6.71 15.48 -16.04
CA ASN A 111 -6.10 16.80 -15.98
C ASN A 111 -6.76 17.91 -16.85
N ALA A 112 -7.98 17.75 -17.33
CA ALA A 112 -8.67 18.80 -18.08
C ALA A 112 -9.63 19.59 -17.17
N ARG A 113 -9.44 20.90 -17.08
CA ARG A 113 -10.42 21.80 -16.45
C ARG A 113 -11.66 21.87 -17.34
N LEU A 114 -12.79 21.52 -16.77
CA LEU A 114 -14.07 21.48 -17.45
C LEU A 114 -14.87 22.76 -17.22
N ASN A 115 -15.79 23.05 -18.14
CA ASN A 115 -16.69 24.18 -18.02
C ASN A 115 -17.82 23.86 -17.02
N LYS A 116 -18.35 24.86 -16.32
CA LYS A 116 -19.45 24.73 -15.34
C LYS A 116 -20.72 24.13 -15.93
N ASP A 117 -20.91 24.22 -17.25
CA ASP A 117 -22.07 23.70 -17.97
C ASP A 117 -21.87 22.25 -18.45
N THR A 118 -20.73 21.62 -18.12
CA THR A 118 -20.47 20.24 -18.54
C THR A 118 -21.44 19.29 -17.86
N PRO A 119 -22.14 18.38 -18.60
CA PRO A 119 -23.03 17.39 -18.01
C PRO A 119 -22.34 16.54 -16.97
N ARG A 120 -23.00 16.24 -15.86
CA ARG A 120 -22.47 15.41 -14.78
C ARG A 120 -23.15 14.04 -14.78
N LYS A 121 -22.42 13.03 -14.32
CA LYS A 121 -22.96 11.69 -14.09
C LYS A 121 -22.59 11.22 -12.68
N ALA A 122 -23.43 10.32 -12.17
CA ALA A 122 -23.25 9.74 -10.85
C ALA A 122 -21.95 8.95 -10.71
N VAL A 123 -21.34 9.06 -9.53
CA VAL A 123 -20.29 8.20 -9.02
C VAL A 123 -20.95 7.12 -8.16
N ASP A 124 -20.71 5.86 -8.45
CA ASP A 124 -21.33 4.71 -7.77
C ASP A 124 -20.33 3.81 -7.04
N VAL A 125 -19.16 4.38 -6.70
CA VAL A 125 -18.10 3.74 -5.93
C VAL A 125 -17.72 4.58 -4.72
N ASP A 126 -16.98 3.97 -3.80
CA ASP A 126 -16.48 4.62 -2.59
C ASP A 126 -15.32 5.59 -2.87
N ASP A 127 -15.33 6.74 -2.18
CA ASP A 127 -14.22 7.70 -2.09
C ASP A 127 -13.30 7.39 -0.91
N GLN A 128 -13.86 6.75 0.13
CA GLN A 128 -13.14 6.34 1.32
C GLN A 128 -13.63 4.99 1.81
N CYS A 129 -12.72 4.19 2.35
CA CYS A 129 -13.03 3.03 3.15
C CYS A 129 -12.22 3.03 4.45
N MET A 130 -12.84 2.55 5.53
CA MET A 130 -12.21 2.31 6.82
C MET A 130 -12.67 0.97 7.35
N PHE A 131 -11.75 0.18 7.90
CA PHE A 131 -12.11 -1.09 8.53
C PHE A 131 -11.20 -1.47 9.69
N MET A 132 -11.80 -2.17 10.65
CA MET A 132 -11.14 -2.83 11.76
C MET A 132 -11.00 -4.31 11.46
N ILE A 133 -9.89 -4.90 11.87
CA ILE A 133 -9.49 -6.26 11.54
C ILE A 133 -9.06 -7.00 12.80
N GLU A 134 -9.49 -8.26 12.92
CA GLU A 134 -8.91 -9.25 13.81
C GLU A 134 -8.12 -10.25 12.94
N CYS A 135 -6.81 -10.35 13.15
CA CYS A 135 -5.95 -11.30 12.45
C CYS A 135 -6.02 -12.70 13.05
N GLU A 136 -5.62 -13.73 12.29
CA GLU A 136 -5.64 -15.11 12.75
C GLU A 136 -4.68 -15.37 13.93
N ASN A 137 -3.57 -14.62 13.99
CA ASN A 137 -2.62 -14.66 15.11
C ASN A 137 -3.06 -13.88 16.35
N GLY A 138 -4.27 -13.29 16.33
CA GLY A 138 -4.83 -12.51 17.43
C GLY A 138 -4.49 -11.03 17.41
N ALA A 139 -3.64 -10.57 16.51
CA ALA A 139 -3.36 -9.14 16.34
C ALA A 139 -4.62 -8.39 15.91
N PHE A 140 -4.77 -7.15 16.40
CA PHE A 140 -5.86 -6.27 16.02
C PHE A 140 -5.37 -5.20 15.06
N GLY A 141 -6.20 -4.74 14.13
CA GLY A 141 -5.75 -3.78 13.14
C GLY A 141 -6.81 -2.80 12.65
N SER A 142 -6.35 -1.72 12.06
CA SER A 142 -7.20 -0.79 11.34
C SER A 142 -6.58 -0.41 10.01
N ILE A 143 -7.42 -0.25 8.99
CA ILE A 143 -7.02 0.24 7.67
C ILE A 143 -7.92 1.39 7.26
N GLU A 144 -7.32 2.39 6.65
CA GLU A 144 -7.99 3.51 6.00
C GLU A 144 -7.42 3.69 4.60
N ALA A 145 -8.31 3.96 3.63
CA ALA A 145 -7.91 4.38 2.30
C ALA A 145 -8.87 5.43 1.76
N THR A 146 -8.34 6.54 1.24
CA THR A 146 -9.11 7.57 0.55
C THR A 146 -8.31 8.24 -0.55
N ARG A 147 -9.00 8.65 -1.62
CA ARG A 147 -8.43 9.40 -2.74
C ARG A 147 -8.72 10.91 -2.67
N ASN A 148 -9.30 11.37 -1.53
CA ASN A 148 -9.80 12.74 -1.36
C ASN A 148 -9.08 13.50 -0.23
N ALA A 149 -7.86 13.09 0.12
CA ALA A 149 -7.07 13.71 1.20
C ALA A 149 -6.12 14.78 0.66
N TRP A 150 -6.59 16.02 0.52
CA TRP A 150 -5.77 17.14 0.05
C TRP A 150 -4.39 17.21 0.70
N GLY A 151 -3.35 17.32 -0.12
CA GLY A 151 -1.95 17.39 0.28
C GLY A 151 -1.25 16.03 0.48
N ARG A 152 -1.95 14.90 0.24
CA ARG A 152 -1.36 13.56 0.22
C ARG A 152 -1.22 13.06 -1.21
N ASN A 153 0.02 12.84 -1.65
CA ASN A 153 0.27 12.42 -3.02
C ASN A 153 0.31 10.89 -3.15
N ASN A 154 1.09 10.23 -2.28
CA ASN A 154 1.22 8.77 -2.25
C ASN A 154 1.53 8.30 -0.83
N TYR A 155 0.68 8.69 0.11
CA TYR A 155 0.87 8.47 1.53
C TYR A 155 0.36 7.09 1.93
N ILE A 156 1.17 6.06 1.65
CA ILE A 156 0.95 4.72 2.20
C ILE A 156 1.83 4.54 3.43
N THR A 157 1.22 4.18 4.55
CA THR A 157 1.91 4.02 5.83
C THR A 157 1.48 2.74 6.51
N PHE A 158 2.36 2.22 7.36
CA PHE A 158 1.97 1.31 8.42
C PHE A 158 2.70 1.65 9.72
N GLU A 159 2.04 1.32 10.83
CA GLU A 159 2.61 1.29 12.17
C GLU A 159 2.25 -0.05 12.80
N ILE A 160 3.25 -0.76 13.34
CA ILE A 160 3.12 -2.09 13.93
C ILE A 160 3.69 -2.04 15.33
N HIS A 161 2.89 -2.48 16.29
CA HIS A 161 3.34 -2.65 17.68
C HIS A 161 3.38 -4.14 18.03
N GLY A 162 4.50 -4.55 18.59
CA GLY A 162 4.69 -5.88 19.15
C GLY A 162 5.08 -5.82 20.62
N THR A 163 5.20 -6.98 21.26
CA THR A 163 5.54 -7.09 22.68
C THR A 163 6.95 -6.63 23.02
N LEU A 164 7.87 -6.58 22.05
CA LEU A 164 9.27 -6.23 22.21
C LEU A 164 9.72 -5.02 21.39
N GLY A 165 8.80 -4.38 20.66
CA GLY A 165 9.17 -3.20 19.86
C GLY A 165 8.08 -2.74 18.90
N SER A 166 8.40 -1.70 18.14
CA SER A 166 7.49 -1.07 17.20
C SER A 166 8.19 -0.65 15.92
N LEU A 167 7.46 -0.68 14.81
CA LEU A 167 7.92 -0.28 13.48
C LEU A 167 6.95 0.74 12.89
N TYR A 168 7.48 1.76 12.22
CA TYR A 168 6.67 2.69 11.45
C TYR A 168 7.32 2.97 10.09
N PHE A 169 6.50 3.00 9.05
CA PHE A 169 6.90 3.28 7.67
C PHE A 169 5.98 4.31 7.02
N ASN A 170 6.57 5.16 6.17
CA ASN A 170 5.86 6.12 5.34
C ASN A 170 6.48 6.14 3.93
N TYR A 171 5.71 5.82 2.91
CA TYR A 171 6.19 5.74 1.55
C TYR A 171 6.62 7.09 0.95
N GLU A 172 6.10 8.21 1.44
CA GLU A 172 6.60 9.54 1.05
C GLU A 172 8.03 9.79 1.57
N ARG A 173 8.52 8.92 2.49
CA ARG A 173 9.89 8.83 3.00
C ARG A 173 10.42 7.39 2.86
N ARG A 174 10.27 6.84 1.67
CA ARG A 174 10.38 5.40 1.37
C ARG A 174 11.69 4.73 1.71
N ASP A 175 12.78 5.50 1.84
CA ASP A 175 14.09 4.96 2.19
C ASP A 175 14.31 4.88 3.72
N GLU A 176 13.29 5.20 4.51
CA GLU A 176 13.34 5.27 5.96
C GLU A 176 12.42 4.23 6.60
N LEU A 177 12.94 3.50 7.59
CA LEU A 177 12.16 2.73 8.54
C LEU A 177 12.40 3.30 9.94
N GLN A 178 11.34 3.65 10.65
CA GLN A 178 11.44 4.00 12.05
C GLN A 178 11.24 2.76 12.92
N VAL A 179 12.11 2.58 13.89
CA VAL A 179 12.11 1.43 14.79
C VAL A 179 12.31 1.84 16.25
N CYS A 180 11.66 1.13 17.14
CA CYS A 180 11.87 1.24 18.59
C CYS A 180 11.89 -0.16 19.18
N PHE A 181 12.89 -0.50 19.99
CA PHE A 181 12.99 -1.81 20.63
C PHE A 181 12.88 -1.68 22.15
N ALA A 182 12.20 -2.61 22.80
CA ALA A 182 12.06 -2.66 24.25
C ALA A 182 13.41 -2.84 24.96
N SER A 183 14.40 -3.44 24.27
CA SER A 183 15.75 -3.63 24.76
C SER A 183 16.60 -2.33 24.74
N ASP A 184 16.13 -1.25 24.12
CA ASP A 184 16.84 0.02 24.14
C ASP A 184 16.87 0.58 25.57
N PRO A 185 17.98 1.17 26.03
CA PRO A 185 18.07 1.83 27.32
C PRO A 185 16.98 2.89 27.51
N ASP A 186 16.45 3.04 28.74
CA ASP A 186 15.32 3.92 29.03
C ASP A 186 15.57 5.39 28.66
N ASP A 187 16.81 5.85 28.85
CA ASP A 187 17.23 7.23 28.56
C ASP A 187 17.31 7.57 27.07
N ARG A 188 17.24 6.56 26.20
CA ARG A 188 17.29 6.73 24.73
C ARG A 188 16.27 5.86 23.99
N ARG A 189 15.29 5.30 24.70
CA ARG A 189 14.20 4.54 24.09
C ARG A 189 13.25 5.50 23.37
N GLY A 190 13.06 5.26 22.07
CA GLY A 190 12.19 6.03 21.20
C GLY A 190 12.35 5.59 19.76
N PHE A 191 11.49 6.07 18.90
CA PHE A 191 11.67 5.80 17.48
C PHE A 191 12.95 6.43 16.95
N ARG A 192 13.79 5.61 16.30
CA ARG A 192 14.93 6.02 15.54
C ARG A 192 14.77 5.67 14.07
N THR A 193 15.30 6.48 13.19
CA THR A 193 15.23 6.26 11.74
C THR A 193 16.41 5.43 11.26
N ILE A 194 16.12 4.36 10.53
CA ILE A 194 17.10 3.59 9.76
C ILE A 194 16.93 3.97 8.30
N TYR A 195 17.99 4.51 7.70
CA TYR A 195 18.06 4.74 6.25
C TYR A 195 18.46 3.45 5.56
N THR A 196 17.66 3.00 4.60
CA THR A 196 17.96 1.81 3.82
C THR A 196 19.07 2.08 2.80
N GLY A 197 19.87 1.05 2.52
CA GLY A 197 21.05 1.17 1.66
C GLY A 197 21.55 -0.23 1.21
N PRO A 198 22.78 -0.33 0.68
CA PRO A 198 23.32 -1.57 0.09
C PRO A 198 23.27 -2.81 0.98
N ASN A 199 23.31 -2.64 2.30
CA ASN A 199 23.28 -3.75 3.27
C ASN A 199 21.86 -4.22 3.64
N HIS A 200 20.84 -3.63 3.06
CA HIS A 200 19.44 -3.95 3.31
C HIS A 200 18.85 -4.79 2.18
N PRO A 201 17.68 -5.41 2.38
CA PRO A 201 17.03 -6.21 1.35
C PRO A 201 16.90 -5.44 0.02
N TYR A 202 17.20 -6.09 -1.08
CA TYR A 202 17.33 -5.54 -2.44
C TYR A 202 18.48 -4.52 -2.65
N GLY A 203 19.07 -3.98 -1.57
CA GLY A 203 20.07 -2.91 -1.64
C GLY A 203 21.30 -3.28 -2.47
N ASN A 204 21.85 -4.48 -2.26
CA ASN A 204 23.06 -4.93 -2.94
C ASN A 204 22.93 -5.02 -4.49
N GLY A 205 21.72 -5.17 -5.02
CA GLY A 205 21.49 -5.21 -6.47
C GLY A 205 21.10 -3.87 -7.09
N LEU A 206 20.70 -2.89 -6.26
CA LEU A 206 20.14 -1.62 -6.72
C LEU A 206 21.02 -0.42 -6.39
N TRP A 207 21.75 -0.45 -5.28
CA TRP A 207 22.60 0.64 -4.85
C TRP A 207 24.08 0.29 -4.95
N PRO A 208 24.86 0.96 -5.78
CA PRO A 208 26.33 0.79 -5.78
C PRO A 208 26.97 1.41 -4.56
N ILE A 209 26.35 2.43 -3.95
CA ILE A 209 26.79 3.15 -2.75
C ILE A 209 25.57 3.57 -1.91
N PRO A 210 25.75 3.87 -0.59
CA PRO A 210 24.67 4.39 0.26
C PRO A 210 24.09 5.70 -0.24
N ALA A 211 22.85 6.00 0.16
CA ALA A 211 22.14 7.26 -0.03
C ALA A 211 21.80 7.64 -1.49
N LEU A 212 21.75 6.69 -2.42
CA LEU A 212 21.21 6.93 -3.75
C LEU A 212 19.69 6.77 -3.83
N GLY A 213 19.07 6.10 -2.85
CA GLY A 213 17.65 5.83 -2.82
C GLY A 213 17.18 4.91 -3.95
N ILE A 214 15.95 4.42 -3.84
CA ILE A 214 15.22 3.78 -4.93
C ILE A 214 13.84 4.41 -5.08
N GLY A 215 13.32 4.42 -6.31
CA GLY A 215 12.03 5.00 -6.60
C GLY A 215 10.94 3.97 -6.90
N TYR A 216 9.77 4.47 -7.31
CA TYR A 216 8.65 3.64 -7.72
C TYR A 216 8.99 2.73 -8.89
N THR A 217 9.78 3.23 -9.85
CA THR A 217 10.19 2.47 -11.04
C THR A 217 11.05 1.27 -10.68
N GLU A 218 12.01 1.45 -9.77
CA GLU A 218 12.90 0.37 -9.34
C GLU A 218 12.13 -0.74 -8.60
N THR A 219 11.09 -0.40 -7.82
CA THR A 219 10.24 -1.42 -7.20
C THR A 219 9.50 -2.27 -8.24
N LYS A 220 9.15 -1.69 -9.40
CA LYS A 220 8.59 -2.45 -10.53
C LYS A 220 9.62 -3.34 -11.21
N ILE A 221 10.86 -2.89 -11.33
CA ILE A 221 11.97 -3.70 -11.86
C ILE A 221 12.21 -4.92 -10.96
N VAL A 222 12.28 -4.72 -9.64
CA VAL A 222 12.42 -5.81 -8.67
C VAL A 222 11.26 -6.80 -8.77
N GLU A 223 10.04 -6.31 -8.89
CA GLU A 223 8.85 -7.15 -9.03
C GLU A 223 8.90 -8.03 -10.29
N CYS A 224 9.25 -7.44 -11.44
CA CYS A 224 9.44 -8.19 -12.68
C CYS A 224 10.59 -9.21 -12.56
N TYR A 225 11.70 -8.83 -11.96
CA TYR A 225 12.84 -9.72 -11.72
C TYR A 225 12.43 -10.95 -10.89
N ASP A 226 11.74 -10.75 -9.76
CA ASP A 226 11.25 -11.84 -8.93
C ASP A 226 10.26 -12.74 -9.68
N PHE A 227 9.39 -12.15 -10.50
CA PHE A 227 8.43 -12.91 -11.30
C PHE A 227 9.13 -13.78 -12.36
N PHE A 228 10.08 -13.22 -13.11
CA PHE A 228 10.83 -13.97 -14.11
C PHE A 228 11.71 -15.05 -13.47
N ASN A 229 12.31 -14.78 -12.32
CA ASN A 229 13.04 -15.81 -11.55
C ASN A 229 12.13 -16.97 -11.12
N ALA A 230 10.92 -16.65 -10.66
CA ALA A 230 9.95 -17.68 -10.29
C ALA A 230 9.53 -18.55 -11.50
N ILE A 231 9.45 -17.96 -12.69
CA ILE A 231 9.19 -18.71 -13.94
C ILE A 231 10.41 -19.57 -14.31
N ALA A 232 11.59 -18.99 -14.33
CA ALA A 232 12.82 -19.67 -14.76
C ALA A 232 13.20 -20.86 -13.86
N ASN A 233 12.95 -20.75 -12.56
CA ASN A 233 13.31 -21.79 -11.58
C ASN A 233 12.13 -22.67 -11.16
N ASP A 234 10.98 -22.52 -11.80
CA ASP A 234 9.73 -23.23 -11.48
C ASP A 234 9.34 -23.15 -9.99
N THR A 235 9.63 -21.99 -9.34
CA THR A 235 9.26 -21.75 -7.96
C THR A 235 7.91 -21.03 -7.87
N PRO A 236 7.20 -21.10 -6.73
CA PRO A 236 6.00 -20.28 -6.50
C PRO A 236 6.31 -18.80 -6.64
N VAL A 237 5.40 -18.05 -7.26
CA VAL A 237 5.45 -16.58 -7.21
C VAL A 237 5.09 -16.10 -5.82
N SER A 238 5.69 -15.00 -5.39
CA SER A 238 5.53 -14.47 -4.03
C SER A 238 4.10 -14.06 -3.68
N TYR A 239 3.23 -13.88 -4.69
CA TYR A 239 1.83 -13.55 -4.50
C TYR A 239 1.00 -13.74 -5.78
N THR A 240 -0.03 -14.57 -5.74
CA THR A 240 -0.88 -14.88 -6.90
C THR A 240 -2.34 -14.46 -6.78
N HIS A 241 -2.88 -14.29 -5.58
CA HIS A 241 -4.30 -13.95 -5.39
C HIS A 241 -4.55 -13.14 -4.12
N LEU A 242 -5.34 -12.06 -4.26
CA LEU A 242 -6.32 -11.72 -3.23
C LEU A 242 -7.41 -12.78 -3.36
N THR A 243 -7.43 -13.79 -2.49
CA THR A 243 -8.64 -14.57 -2.30
C THR A 243 -9.59 -13.66 -1.52
N LEU A 244 -10.50 -13.04 -2.25
CA LEU A 244 -11.66 -12.36 -1.67
C LEU A 244 -12.62 -13.41 -1.15
#